data_f53e618a1f072dd3de95d713568a6ec1
#
_entry.id   f53e618a1f072dd3de95d713568a6ec1
#
_cell.length_a   1.000
_cell.length_b   1.000
_cell.length_c   1.000
_cell.angle_alpha   90.00
_cell.angle_beta   90.00
_cell.angle_gamma   90.00
#
_symmetry.space_group_name_H-M   'P 1'
#
loop_
_entity.id
_entity.type
_entity.pdbx_description
1 polymer ?
#
loop_
_entity_poly.entity_id
_entity_poly.type
_entity_poly.pdbx_seq_one_letter_code
_entity_poly.pdbx_strand_id
1 'polypeptide(L)'
;WLFTPPVDEGDGAAGGVGGGAGEEDATDVSLDSVAIKNGTLVYRDSMTGTVEYIQKLNGTLSAKSLDGPFRAEGSLEVRGIASDFQLASGRKRDDGHMPVSLKAELGDGLAQLGFEGKLSMLESGSEGSGTLRATGADLAAVLRALAMDTPHALATGKFSVKSAMAFTESSLTLDELQIRLDETQAT
;
A
#
# COMPACT_ATOMS: atom_id res chain seq x y z
N TRP A 1 -8.89 -11.07 2.29
CA TRP A 1 -8.59 -10.83 3.71
C TRP A 1 -9.90 -10.53 4.44
N LEU A 2 -10.41 -11.46 5.24
CA LEU A 2 -11.51 -11.23 6.19
C LEU A 2 -10.87 -10.71 7.48
N PHE A 3 -10.98 -9.42 7.72
CA PHE A 3 -10.76 -8.85 9.03
C PHE A 3 -12.02 -9.10 9.86
N THR A 4 -11.95 -10.03 10.82
CA THR A 4 -13.00 -10.23 11.83
C THR A 4 -12.56 -9.43 13.06
N PRO A 5 -13.23 -8.31 13.40
CA PRO A 5 -12.94 -7.62 14.65
C PRO A 5 -13.38 -8.49 15.85
N PRO A 6 -12.71 -8.41 17.00
CA PRO A 6 -13.15 -9.09 18.21
C PRO A 6 -14.53 -8.56 18.62
N VAL A 7 -15.48 -9.47 18.82
CA VAL A 7 -16.79 -9.16 19.41
C VAL A 7 -16.60 -8.96 20.89
N ASP A 8 -16.88 -7.74 21.36
CA ASP A 8 -17.01 -7.44 22.78
C ASP A 8 -18.37 -7.95 23.24
N GLU A 9 -18.40 -8.99 24.09
CA GLU A 9 -19.60 -9.51 24.71
C GLU A 9 -20.00 -8.56 25.87
N GLY A 10 -20.87 -7.60 25.55
CA GLY A 10 -21.51 -6.70 26.52
C GLY A 10 -23.02 -6.89 26.52
N ASP A 11 -23.49 -7.42 27.64
CA ASP A 11 -24.86 -7.75 28.06
C ASP A 11 -25.94 -6.71 27.78
N GLY A 12 -27.08 -7.19 27.28
CA GLY A 12 -28.40 -6.92 27.82
C GLY A 12 -29.13 -5.62 27.51
N ALA A 13 -30.21 -5.66 26.76
CA ALA A 13 -31.60 -5.47 27.20
C ALA A 13 -32.55 -5.22 26.03
N ALA A 14 -33.66 -5.88 26.11
CA ALA A 14 -34.79 -5.92 25.18
C ALA A 14 -35.59 -4.59 25.13
N GLY A 15 -36.23 -4.36 23.98
CA GLY A 15 -37.46 -3.53 23.95
C GLY A 15 -37.77 -2.87 22.63
N GLY A 16 -38.86 -3.35 21.96
CA GLY A 16 -39.76 -2.45 21.22
C GLY A 16 -39.90 -2.65 19.73
N VAL A 17 -40.91 -3.39 19.36
CA VAL A 17 -41.54 -3.53 18.04
C VAL A 17 -41.92 -2.20 17.43
N GLY A 18 -41.66 -2.03 16.12
CA GLY A 18 -42.24 -0.95 15.30
C GLY A 18 -41.95 -1.20 13.83
N GLY A 19 -42.92 -1.80 13.10
CA GLY A 19 -42.80 -2.05 11.68
C GLY A 19 -42.80 -0.75 10.85
N GLY A 20 -41.97 -0.73 9.84
CA GLY A 20 -41.95 0.25 8.78
C GLY A 20 -41.06 -0.32 7.68
N ALA A 21 -41.68 -0.82 6.59
CA ALA A 21 -40.97 -1.11 5.35
C ALA A 21 -40.51 0.22 4.77
N GLY A 22 -39.28 0.57 4.99
CA GLY A 22 -38.55 1.65 4.34
C GLY A 22 -37.38 1.02 3.62
N GLU A 23 -37.20 1.38 2.36
CA GLU A 23 -36.05 1.12 1.55
C GLU A 23 -34.80 1.33 2.41
N GLU A 24 -34.00 0.28 2.51
CA GLU A 24 -32.72 0.37 3.22
C GLU A 24 -31.84 1.34 2.43
N ASP A 25 -31.87 2.63 2.80
CA ASP A 25 -30.84 3.58 2.44
C ASP A 25 -29.51 2.97 2.84
N ALA A 26 -28.69 2.67 1.84
CA ALA A 26 -27.32 2.22 2.05
C ALA A 26 -26.67 3.23 3.00
N THR A 27 -26.40 2.80 4.23
CA THR A 27 -25.82 3.64 5.28
C THR A 27 -24.53 4.23 4.73
N ASP A 28 -24.53 5.53 4.47
CA ASP A 28 -23.35 6.25 3.96
C ASP A 28 -22.31 6.33 5.09
N VAL A 29 -21.49 5.29 5.17
CA VAL A 29 -20.45 5.19 6.18
C VAL A 29 -19.27 6.06 5.76
N SER A 30 -19.06 7.17 6.43
CA SER A 30 -17.89 8.02 6.28
C SER A 30 -16.92 7.80 7.44
N LEU A 31 -15.63 7.75 7.14
CA LEU A 31 -14.55 7.74 8.11
C LEU A 31 -13.82 9.09 8.01
N ASP A 32 -14.13 10.02 8.90
CA ASP A 32 -13.50 11.34 8.87
C ASP A 32 -12.00 11.25 9.11
N SER A 33 -11.60 10.46 10.10
CA SER A 33 -10.18 10.18 10.37
C SER A 33 -10.03 8.96 11.29
N VAL A 34 -9.20 8.02 10.89
CA VAL A 34 -8.74 6.90 11.71
C VAL A 34 -7.24 7.07 11.91
N ALA A 35 -6.81 7.19 13.16
CA ALA A 35 -5.39 7.27 13.49
C ALA A 35 -4.87 5.90 13.93
N ILE A 36 -3.76 5.49 13.34
CA ILE A 36 -3.01 4.30 13.76
C ILE A 36 -1.76 4.79 14.48
N LYS A 37 -1.48 4.22 15.66
CA LYS A 37 -0.29 4.55 16.44
C LYS A 37 0.47 3.27 16.78
N ASN A 38 1.75 3.24 16.40
CA ASN A 38 2.66 2.13 16.67
C ASN A 38 2.10 0.75 16.25
N GLY A 39 1.40 0.72 15.11
CA GLY A 39 0.83 -0.50 14.59
C GLY A 39 1.90 -1.49 14.10
N THR A 40 1.53 -2.75 14.05
CA THR A 40 2.31 -3.81 13.40
C THR A 40 1.40 -4.58 12.45
N LEU A 41 1.82 -4.70 11.19
CA LEU A 41 1.15 -5.53 10.20
C LEU A 41 2.06 -6.71 9.87
N VAL A 42 1.50 -7.91 9.87
CA VAL A 42 2.22 -9.13 9.51
C VAL A 42 1.64 -9.68 8.22
N TYR A 43 2.46 -9.74 7.20
CA TYR A 43 2.13 -10.41 5.95
C TYR A 43 2.74 -11.81 5.94
N ARG A 44 1.91 -12.79 5.64
CA ARG A 44 2.35 -14.19 5.48
C ARG A 44 2.01 -14.66 4.09
N ASP A 45 3.01 -15.06 3.34
CA ASP A 45 2.84 -15.77 2.09
C ASP A 45 2.79 -17.27 2.39
N SER A 46 1.63 -17.86 2.21
CA SER A 46 1.42 -19.30 2.46
C SER A 46 2.09 -20.20 1.42
N MET A 47 2.43 -19.68 0.24
CA MET A 47 3.08 -20.46 -0.82
C MET A 47 4.59 -20.55 -0.63
N THR A 48 5.22 -19.45 -0.24
CA THR A 48 6.69 -19.39 -0.04
C THR A 48 7.08 -19.57 1.44
N GLY A 49 6.13 -19.47 2.37
CA GLY A 49 6.39 -19.45 3.80
C GLY A 49 7.01 -18.15 4.30
N THR A 50 7.14 -17.15 3.44
CA THR A 50 7.73 -15.86 3.79
C THR A 50 6.82 -15.11 4.77
N VAL A 51 7.42 -14.56 5.82
CA VAL A 51 6.74 -13.69 6.79
C VAL A 51 7.43 -12.33 6.78
N GLU A 52 6.69 -11.31 6.44
CA GLU A 52 7.18 -9.92 6.44
C GLU A 52 6.46 -9.12 7.54
N TYR A 53 7.23 -8.27 8.20
CA TYR A 53 6.74 -7.42 9.27
C TYR A 53 6.84 -5.95 8.85
N ILE A 54 5.71 -5.26 8.87
CA ILE A 54 5.64 -3.81 8.82
C ILE A 54 5.44 -3.34 10.25
N GLN A 55 6.41 -2.63 10.80
CA GLN A 55 6.43 -2.21 12.21
C GLN A 55 6.35 -0.70 12.31
N LYS A 56 6.10 -0.20 13.54
CA LYS A 56 6.03 1.23 13.83
C LYS A 56 5.12 1.99 12.87
N LEU A 57 4.05 1.34 12.41
CA LEU A 57 3.07 1.99 11.55
C LEU A 57 2.36 3.09 12.33
N ASN A 58 2.60 4.32 11.94
CA ASN A 58 1.92 5.50 12.45
C ASN A 58 1.32 6.24 11.27
N GLY A 59 0.07 6.65 11.37
CA GLY A 59 -0.55 7.35 10.26
C GLY A 59 -2.00 7.67 10.47
N THR A 60 -2.57 8.33 9.50
CA THR A 60 -3.99 8.67 9.44
C THR A 60 -4.59 8.12 8.16
N LEU A 61 -5.82 7.63 8.27
CA LEU A 61 -6.66 7.19 7.17
C LEU A 61 -7.95 7.98 7.20
N SER A 62 -8.40 8.50 6.08
CA SER A 62 -9.71 9.11 5.89
C SER A 62 -10.41 8.56 4.65
N ALA A 63 -11.72 8.44 4.71
CA ALA A 63 -12.56 8.00 3.62
C ALA A 63 -13.89 8.75 3.64
N LYS A 64 -14.30 9.31 2.52
CA LYS A 64 -15.60 9.99 2.42
C LYS A 64 -16.77 9.01 2.33
N SER A 65 -16.53 7.81 1.81
CA SER A 65 -17.48 6.72 1.73
C SER A 65 -16.71 5.39 1.59
N LEU A 66 -17.41 4.25 1.65
CA LEU A 66 -16.82 2.94 1.40
C LEU A 66 -16.30 2.77 -0.04
N ASP A 67 -16.80 3.57 -0.98
CA ASP A 67 -16.33 3.61 -2.36
C ASP A 67 -15.23 4.65 -2.59
N GLY A 68 -14.72 5.26 -1.52
CA GLY A 68 -13.70 6.30 -1.58
C GLY A 68 -14.27 7.72 -1.82
N PRO A 69 -13.42 8.69 -2.04
CA PRO A 69 -11.97 8.61 -2.10
C PRO A 69 -11.33 8.32 -0.74
N PHE A 70 -10.25 7.55 -0.76
CA PHE A 70 -9.43 7.27 0.43
C PHE A 70 -8.17 8.13 0.42
N ARG A 71 -7.71 8.49 1.61
CA ARG A 71 -6.40 9.12 1.82
C ARG A 71 -5.76 8.51 3.04
N ALA A 72 -4.50 8.12 2.91
CA ALA A 72 -3.70 7.68 4.04
C ALA A 72 -2.30 8.28 3.93
N GLU A 73 -1.75 8.68 5.06
CA GLU A 73 -0.39 9.16 5.16
C GLU A 73 0.20 8.74 6.49
N GLY A 74 1.50 8.58 6.52
CA GLY A 74 2.16 8.17 7.74
C GLY A 74 3.57 7.68 7.51
N SER A 75 4.09 7.02 8.56
CA SER A 75 5.40 6.38 8.57
C SER A 75 5.28 4.92 8.99
N LEU A 76 6.23 4.12 8.56
CA LEU A 76 6.33 2.70 8.90
C LEU A 76 7.81 2.26 8.84
N GLU A 77 8.07 1.08 9.34
CA GLU A 77 9.38 0.45 9.23
C GLU A 77 9.24 -0.95 8.61
N VAL A 78 9.96 -1.19 7.52
CA VAL A 78 10.05 -2.51 6.86
C VAL A 78 11.51 -2.93 6.84
N ARG A 79 11.80 -4.12 7.38
CA ARG A 79 13.18 -4.66 7.44
C ARG A 79 14.20 -3.69 8.07
N GLY A 80 13.76 -2.90 9.05
CA GLY A 80 14.59 -1.89 9.71
C GLY A 80 14.75 -0.57 8.94
N ILE A 81 14.10 -0.41 7.78
CA ILE A 81 14.12 0.82 7.00
C ILE A 81 12.89 1.64 7.35
N ALA A 82 13.11 2.79 7.98
CA ALA A 82 12.05 3.78 8.21
C ALA A 82 11.62 4.36 6.86
N SER A 83 10.33 4.51 6.67
CA SER A 83 9.75 4.98 5.41
C SER A 83 8.53 5.83 5.68
N ASP A 84 8.39 6.92 4.94
CA ASP A 84 7.19 7.74 4.91
C ASP A 84 6.35 7.39 3.69
N PHE A 85 5.03 7.45 3.82
CA PHE A 85 4.14 7.15 2.70
C PHE A 85 2.94 8.10 2.63
N GLN A 86 2.44 8.28 1.41
CA GLN A 86 1.19 8.96 1.10
C GLN A 86 0.44 8.13 0.06
N LEU A 87 -0.77 7.74 0.40
CA LEU A 87 -1.68 7.01 -0.47
C LEU A 87 -2.91 7.89 -0.72
N ALA A 88 -3.32 7.99 -1.96
CA ALA A 88 -4.59 8.60 -2.32
C ALA A 88 -5.33 7.74 -3.35
N SER A 89 -6.65 7.65 -3.22
CA SER A 89 -7.49 7.08 -4.26
C SER A 89 -8.54 8.08 -4.75
N GLY A 90 -9.03 7.84 -5.97
CA GLY A 90 -10.28 8.41 -6.41
C GLY A 90 -11.47 7.62 -5.86
N ARG A 91 -12.66 7.97 -6.34
CA ARG A 91 -13.87 7.19 -6.08
C ARG A 91 -13.87 5.94 -6.99
N LYS A 92 -14.43 4.84 -6.50
CA LYS A 92 -14.71 3.67 -7.31
C LYS A 92 -15.66 4.07 -8.45
N ARG A 93 -15.36 3.65 -9.66
CA ARG A 93 -16.13 3.91 -10.88
C ARG A 93 -17.12 2.78 -11.13
N ASP A 94 -18.07 3.01 -12.02
CA ASP A 94 -19.10 2.03 -12.41
C ASP A 94 -18.49 0.75 -13.02
N ASP A 95 -17.27 0.85 -13.60
CA ASP A 95 -16.50 -0.28 -14.12
C ASP A 95 -15.75 -1.09 -13.02
N GLY A 96 -15.97 -0.75 -11.75
CA GLY A 96 -15.37 -1.41 -10.59
C GLY A 96 -13.94 -0.96 -10.27
N HIS A 97 -13.33 -0.12 -11.12
CA HIS A 97 -11.96 0.36 -10.91
C HIS A 97 -11.92 1.64 -10.07
N MET A 98 -10.89 1.74 -9.25
CA MET A 98 -10.58 2.91 -8.43
C MET A 98 -9.18 3.41 -8.79
N PRO A 99 -9.03 4.67 -9.23
CA PRO A 99 -7.70 5.25 -9.44
C PRO A 99 -6.96 5.31 -8.11
N VAL A 100 -5.67 4.97 -8.11
CA VAL A 100 -4.81 5.03 -6.92
C VAL A 100 -3.47 5.65 -7.24
N SER A 101 -2.91 6.37 -6.25
CA SER A 101 -1.55 6.88 -6.27
C SER A 101 -0.90 6.61 -4.93
N LEU A 102 0.34 6.15 -4.97
CA LEU A 102 1.19 5.94 -3.81
C LEU A 102 2.50 6.67 -4.01
N LYS A 103 2.95 7.37 -2.98
CA LYS A 103 4.30 7.92 -2.87
C LYS A 103 4.91 7.38 -1.60
N ALA A 104 6.18 6.98 -1.64
CA ALA A 104 6.92 6.59 -0.47
C ALA A 104 8.35 7.07 -0.55
N GLU A 105 8.90 7.44 0.58
CA GLU A 105 10.30 7.76 0.76
C GLU A 105 10.91 6.73 1.71
N LEU A 106 11.95 6.04 1.26
CA LEU A 106 12.64 5.00 2.01
C LEU A 106 13.90 5.58 2.63
N GLY A 107 14.07 5.40 3.94
CA GLY A 107 15.31 5.60 4.69
C GLY A 107 15.99 6.94 4.40
N ASP A 108 15.54 8.04 4.99
CA ASP A 108 16.18 9.37 4.91
C ASP A 108 16.72 9.73 3.50
N GLY A 109 15.89 9.53 2.46
CA GLY A 109 16.27 9.85 1.08
C GLY A 109 17.05 8.74 0.35
N LEU A 110 17.10 7.53 0.89
CA LEU A 110 17.72 6.38 0.21
C LEU A 110 17.07 6.11 -1.14
N ALA A 111 15.74 6.10 -1.19
CA ALA A 111 14.97 6.02 -2.41
C ALA A 111 13.60 6.66 -2.28
N GLN A 112 13.08 7.14 -3.41
CA GLN A 112 11.71 7.58 -3.56
C GLN A 112 10.98 6.63 -4.49
N LEU A 113 9.80 6.20 -4.09
CA LEU A 113 8.91 5.33 -4.85
C LEU A 113 7.63 6.10 -5.21
N GLY A 114 7.14 5.86 -6.41
CA GLY A 114 5.85 6.36 -6.87
C GLY A 114 5.11 5.29 -7.64
N PHE A 115 3.85 5.11 -7.35
CA PHE A 115 2.94 4.29 -8.13
C PHE A 115 1.71 5.10 -8.50
N GLU A 116 1.32 5.04 -9.75
CA GLU A 116 0.10 5.64 -10.28
C GLU A 116 -0.63 4.59 -11.12
N GLY A 117 -1.87 4.31 -10.79
CA GLY A 117 -2.59 3.25 -11.46
C GLY A 117 -4.05 3.15 -11.07
N LYS A 118 -4.58 1.96 -11.21
CA LYS A 118 -5.94 1.59 -10.85
C LYS A 118 -5.95 0.29 -10.06
N LEU A 119 -6.88 0.20 -9.14
CA LEU A 119 -7.17 -0.97 -8.31
C LEU A 119 -8.60 -1.40 -8.57
N SER A 120 -8.84 -2.69 -8.68
CA SER A 120 -10.16 -3.32 -8.70
C SER A 120 -10.27 -4.27 -7.52
N MET A 121 -11.35 -4.14 -6.76
CA MET A 121 -11.70 -5.06 -5.69
C MET A 121 -12.85 -5.91 -6.18
N LEU A 122 -12.57 -7.17 -6.48
CA LEU A 122 -13.53 -8.17 -6.94
C LEU A 122 -13.84 -9.12 -5.79
N GLU A 123 -14.97 -9.84 -5.89
CA GLU A 123 -15.27 -10.92 -4.94
C GLU A 123 -14.21 -12.04 -4.99
N SER A 124 -13.56 -12.20 -6.15
CA SER A 124 -12.47 -13.18 -6.38
C SER A 124 -11.10 -12.71 -5.94
N GLY A 125 -10.98 -11.47 -5.41
CA GLY A 125 -9.71 -10.90 -4.99
C GLY A 125 -9.46 -9.49 -5.51
N SER A 126 -8.29 -8.97 -5.21
CA SER A 126 -7.85 -7.63 -5.64
C SER A 126 -6.90 -7.73 -6.80
N GLU A 127 -7.09 -6.89 -7.80
CA GLU A 127 -6.15 -6.73 -8.91
C GLU A 127 -5.85 -5.25 -9.16
N GLY A 128 -4.68 -4.98 -9.68
CA GLY A 128 -4.30 -3.61 -10.01
C GLY A 128 -3.28 -3.53 -11.12
N SER A 129 -3.22 -2.39 -11.76
CA SER A 129 -2.23 -2.09 -12.79
C SER A 129 -1.89 -0.61 -12.82
N GLY A 130 -0.66 -0.30 -13.23
CA GLY A 130 -0.21 1.09 -13.27
C GLY A 130 1.24 1.23 -13.65
N THR A 131 1.81 2.37 -13.33
CA THR A 131 3.22 2.68 -13.53
C THR A 131 3.92 2.80 -12.20
N LEU A 132 4.96 2.01 -12.00
CA LEU A 132 5.91 2.13 -10.90
C LEU A 132 7.08 3.00 -11.33
N ARG A 133 7.51 3.91 -10.45
CA ARG A 133 8.74 4.69 -10.57
C ARG A 133 9.53 4.58 -9.30
N ALA A 134 10.85 4.48 -9.42
CA ALA A 134 11.74 4.57 -8.28
C ALA A 134 12.96 5.41 -8.65
N THR A 135 13.43 6.22 -7.74
CA THR A 135 14.66 7.01 -7.89
C THR A 135 15.44 6.98 -6.58
N GLY A 136 16.75 7.09 -6.67
CA GLY A 136 17.61 7.13 -5.48
C GLY A 136 19.04 7.49 -5.83
N ALA A 137 19.86 7.68 -4.79
CA ALA A 137 21.24 8.09 -4.93
C ALA A 137 22.19 6.91 -5.19
N ASP A 138 21.83 5.70 -4.75
CA ASP A 138 22.65 4.49 -4.86
C ASP A 138 21.78 3.24 -4.87
N LEU A 139 21.68 2.61 -6.06
CA LEU A 139 20.87 1.40 -6.22
C LEU A 139 21.42 0.23 -5.38
N ALA A 140 22.74 0.10 -5.26
CA ALA A 140 23.34 -0.95 -4.47
C ALA A 140 23.04 -0.79 -2.97
N ALA A 141 22.96 0.44 -2.48
CA ALA A 141 22.54 0.72 -1.11
C ALA A 141 21.08 0.34 -0.87
N VAL A 142 20.19 0.64 -1.81
CA VAL A 142 18.78 0.24 -1.74
C VAL A 142 18.63 -1.28 -1.70
N LEU A 143 19.28 -1.99 -2.63
CA LEU A 143 19.18 -3.46 -2.69
C LEU A 143 19.74 -4.12 -1.42
N ARG A 144 20.87 -3.62 -0.89
CA ARG A 144 21.41 -4.10 0.39
C ARG A 144 20.46 -3.86 1.56
N ALA A 145 19.87 -2.67 1.62
CA ALA A 145 18.90 -2.34 2.66
C ALA A 145 17.66 -3.24 2.61
N LEU A 146 17.21 -3.61 1.41
CA LEU A 146 16.12 -4.57 1.19
C LEU A 146 16.53 -6.03 1.39
N ALA A 147 17.78 -6.31 1.80
CA ALA A 147 18.34 -7.65 1.93
C ALA A 147 18.25 -8.47 0.62
N MET A 148 18.40 -7.80 -0.51
CA MET A 148 18.45 -8.44 -1.83
C MET A 148 19.93 -8.68 -2.24
N ASP A 149 20.17 -9.79 -2.92
CA ASP A 149 21.49 -10.09 -3.44
C ASP A 149 21.91 -9.02 -4.45
N THR A 150 23.05 -8.39 -4.17
CA THR A 150 23.60 -7.33 -5.03
C THR A 150 24.66 -7.94 -5.95
N PRO A 151 24.49 -7.90 -7.28
CA PRO A 151 25.56 -8.24 -8.19
C PRO A 151 26.79 -7.36 -7.92
N HIS A 152 28.00 -7.96 -7.88
CA HIS A 152 29.25 -7.26 -7.56
C HIS A 152 29.61 -6.12 -8.54
N ALA A 153 28.93 -6.05 -9.68
CA ALA A 153 29.16 -5.07 -10.74
C ALA A 153 28.14 -3.92 -10.79
N LEU A 154 27.25 -3.83 -9.79
CA LEU A 154 26.35 -2.67 -9.77
C LEU A 154 27.11 -1.41 -9.40
N ALA A 155 27.16 -0.48 -10.35
CA ALA A 155 27.76 0.83 -10.16
C ALA A 155 27.04 1.58 -9.03
N THR A 156 27.83 2.19 -8.15
CA THR A 156 27.36 3.17 -7.19
C THR A 156 27.00 4.45 -7.95
N GLY A 157 25.77 4.92 -7.80
CA GLY A 157 25.35 6.16 -8.46
C GLY A 157 23.85 6.35 -8.45
N LYS A 158 23.43 7.51 -8.86
CA LYS A 158 22.02 7.84 -8.98
C LYS A 158 21.32 6.89 -9.95
N PHE A 159 20.15 6.46 -9.58
CA PHE A 159 19.35 5.58 -10.43
C PHE A 159 17.93 6.11 -10.61
N SER A 160 17.32 5.72 -11.72
CA SER A 160 15.90 5.81 -11.92
C SER A 160 15.38 4.52 -12.55
N VAL A 161 14.25 4.05 -12.04
CA VAL A 161 13.53 2.88 -12.54
C VAL A 161 12.13 3.31 -12.94
N LYS A 162 11.65 2.81 -14.06
CA LYS A 162 10.26 2.93 -14.50
C LYS A 162 9.81 1.59 -15.06
N SER A 163 8.63 1.14 -14.65
CA SER A 163 8.04 -0.11 -15.15
C SER A 163 6.53 0.01 -15.21
N ALA A 164 5.90 -0.62 -16.18
CA ALA A 164 4.50 -1.00 -16.06
C ALA A 164 4.40 -2.12 -15.02
N MET A 165 3.42 -2.04 -14.14
CA MET A 165 3.19 -3.01 -13.07
C MET A 165 1.75 -3.50 -13.13
N ALA A 166 1.58 -4.81 -13.05
CA ALA A 166 0.29 -5.43 -12.82
C ALA A 166 0.43 -6.41 -11.64
N PHE A 167 -0.59 -6.46 -10.79
CA PHE A 167 -0.59 -7.35 -9.64
C PHE A 167 -1.98 -7.91 -9.39
N THR A 168 -2.00 -9.11 -8.83
CA THR A 168 -3.15 -9.79 -8.25
C THR A 168 -2.79 -10.20 -6.81
N GLU A 169 -3.67 -10.90 -6.11
CA GLU A 169 -3.35 -11.43 -4.77
C GLU A 169 -2.16 -12.41 -4.76
N SER A 170 -1.89 -13.08 -5.89
CA SER A 170 -0.88 -14.14 -6.00
C SER A 170 0.23 -13.87 -7.00
N SER A 171 0.19 -12.76 -7.72
CA SER A 171 1.17 -12.47 -8.78
C SER A 171 1.52 -10.98 -8.83
N LEU A 172 2.77 -10.70 -9.17
CA LEU A 172 3.28 -9.37 -9.50
C LEU A 172 4.06 -9.48 -10.79
N THR A 173 3.68 -8.68 -11.78
CA THR A 173 4.35 -8.61 -13.08
C THR A 173 4.89 -7.21 -13.28
N LEU A 174 6.15 -7.12 -13.70
CA LEU A 174 6.80 -5.88 -14.12
C LEU A 174 7.15 -5.98 -15.59
N ASP A 175 6.53 -5.15 -16.41
CA ASP A 175 6.75 -5.09 -17.85
C ASP A 175 7.45 -3.77 -18.21
N GLU A 176 8.12 -3.77 -19.36
CA GLU A 176 8.80 -2.58 -19.89
C GLU A 176 9.78 -1.93 -18.87
N LEU A 177 10.53 -2.77 -18.15
CA LEU A 177 11.46 -2.30 -17.12
C LEU A 177 12.57 -1.44 -17.75
N GLN A 178 12.59 -0.17 -17.41
CA GLN A 178 13.61 0.80 -17.81
C GLN A 178 14.44 1.18 -16.58
N ILE A 179 15.73 0.90 -16.62
CA ILE A 179 16.68 1.29 -15.57
C ILE A 179 17.68 2.26 -16.19
N ARG A 180 17.88 3.39 -15.54
CA ARG A 180 18.95 4.35 -15.86
C ARG A 180 19.85 4.46 -14.64
N LEU A 181 21.13 4.36 -14.88
CA LEU A 181 22.18 4.52 -13.87
C LEU A 181 23.06 5.68 -14.33
N ASP A 182 23.23 6.69 -13.49
CA ASP A 182 24.21 7.75 -13.71
C ASP A 182 25.51 7.30 -13.05
N GLU A 183 26.51 6.96 -13.84
CA GLU A 183 27.84 6.66 -13.33
C GLU A 183 28.46 7.93 -12.73
N THR A 184 28.68 7.93 -11.42
CA THR A 184 29.51 8.96 -10.81
C THR A 184 30.95 8.62 -11.14
N GLN A 185 31.56 9.32 -12.12
CA GLN A 185 33.01 9.24 -12.34
C GLN A 185 33.67 9.77 -11.06
N ALA A 186 34.31 8.88 -10.32
CA ALA A 186 35.24 9.27 -9.27
C ALA A 186 36.48 9.91 -9.93
N THR A 187 36.62 11.21 -9.71
CA THR A 187 37.84 11.96 -10.04
C THR A 187 38.88 11.75 -8.95
#